data_5ae39774227a09980db33cf742fae521
#
_entry.id   5ae39774227a09980db33cf742fae521
#
_cell.length_a   1.000
_cell.length_b   1.000
_cell.length_c   1.000
_cell.angle_alpha   90.00
_cell.angle_beta   90.00
_cell.angle_gamma   90.00
#
_symmetry.space_group_name_H-M   'P 1'
#
loop_
_entity.id
_entity.type
_entity.pdbx_description
1 polymer ?
#
loop_
_entity_poly.entity_id
_entity_poly.type
_entity_poly.pdbx_seq_one_letter_code
_entity_poly.pdbx_strand_id
1 'polypeptide(L)'
;MPPSYQLVVFDLYGTLLDISGMAAKMSTLIGKNASPMLSAWRTAQLERTWELNRLATYEPFDRVTAWALASVAGDLDEALRAQLTEQWLTVPAHGDAGAALRRLATAGVRTAVLSNGTRPMIERALHAAGLAVDEVRSVEEVRVYKPDPRVYRMLDALAPVEATLFVSSNAFDAEGAKRNGRTVCFIDRGGAKPGAEPDLVVTSLAALAERVAP
;
A
#
# COMPACT_ATOMS: atom_id res chain seq x y z
N MET A 1 -5.34 29.48 -3.30
CA MET A 1 -4.95 28.44 -4.26
C MET A 1 -4.79 27.15 -3.50
N PRO A 2 -5.23 25.98 -3.99
CA PRO A 2 -4.86 24.73 -3.38
C PRO A 2 -3.33 24.62 -3.35
N PRO A 3 -2.73 23.97 -2.33
CA PRO A 3 -1.28 23.80 -2.31
C PRO A 3 -0.85 23.04 -3.57
N SER A 4 0.13 23.56 -4.30
CA SER A 4 0.68 22.86 -5.45
C SER A 4 1.66 21.80 -4.93
N TYR A 5 1.24 20.54 -4.83
CA TYR A 5 2.13 19.46 -4.47
C TYR A 5 3.10 19.17 -5.62
N GLN A 6 4.38 18.98 -5.29
CA GLN A 6 5.42 18.55 -6.22
C GLN A 6 5.49 17.02 -6.30
N LEU A 7 5.07 16.36 -5.21
CA LEU A 7 5.13 14.92 -5.06
C LEU A 7 3.85 14.38 -4.39
N VAL A 8 3.26 13.37 -5.01
CA VAL A 8 2.20 12.55 -4.38
C VAL A 8 2.74 11.16 -4.15
N VAL A 9 2.75 10.74 -2.89
CA VAL A 9 3.24 9.42 -2.47
C VAL A 9 2.08 8.53 -2.12
N PHE A 10 1.98 7.40 -2.76
CA PHE A 10 0.91 6.42 -2.53
C PHE A 10 1.40 5.25 -1.69
N ASP A 11 0.61 4.82 -0.73
CA ASP A 11 0.64 3.44 -0.31
C ASP A 11 0.21 2.53 -1.48
N LEU A 12 0.65 1.27 -1.48
CA LEU A 12 0.42 0.38 -2.62
C LEU A 12 -0.81 -0.52 -2.42
N TYR A 13 -0.70 -1.49 -1.49
CA TYR A 13 -1.71 -2.53 -1.30
C TYR A 13 -2.95 -2.01 -0.57
N GLY A 14 -4.08 -2.02 -1.26
CA GLY A 14 -5.36 -1.45 -0.81
C GLY A 14 -5.57 0.00 -1.27
N THR A 15 -4.52 0.71 -1.69
CA THR A 15 -4.58 2.11 -2.15
C THR A 15 -4.55 2.23 -3.67
N LEU A 16 -3.47 1.83 -4.32
CA LEU A 16 -3.39 1.70 -5.79
C LEU A 16 -3.88 0.33 -6.27
N LEU A 17 -3.58 -0.73 -5.50
CA LEU A 17 -3.93 -2.11 -5.82
C LEU A 17 -5.14 -2.57 -5.01
N ASP A 18 -6.08 -3.22 -5.69
CA ASP A 18 -7.34 -3.72 -5.13
C ASP A 18 -7.17 -5.12 -4.50
N ILE A 19 -6.97 -5.16 -3.19
CA ILE A 19 -6.88 -6.43 -2.45
C ILE A 19 -8.20 -7.22 -2.54
N SER A 20 -9.36 -6.55 -2.63
CA SER A 20 -10.64 -7.25 -2.77
C SER A 20 -10.75 -7.98 -4.11
N GLY A 21 -10.21 -7.39 -5.18
CA GLY A 21 -10.09 -8.05 -6.49
C GLY A 21 -9.17 -9.27 -6.47
N MET A 22 -8.16 -9.30 -5.57
CA MET A 22 -7.35 -10.51 -5.37
C MET A 22 -8.16 -11.68 -4.83
N ALA A 23 -9.15 -11.45 -3.95
CA ALA A 23 -10.02 -12.52 -3.45
C ALA A 23 -10.78 -13.21 -4.58
N ALA A 24 -11.20 -12.48 -5.60
CA ALA A 24 -11.85 -13.05 -6.78
C ALA A 24 -10.92 -14.03 -7.53
N LYS A 25 -9.65 -13.67 -7.69
CA LYS A 25 -8.64 -14.57 -8.27
C LYS A 25 -8.38 -15.80 -7.39
N MET A 26 -8.23 -15.60 -6.09
CA MET A 26 -8.03 -16.71 -5.14
C MET A 26 -9.22 -17.68 -5.13
N SER A 27 -10.43 -17.22 -5.40
CA SER A 27 -11.62 -18.07 -5.43
C SER A 27 -11.56 -19.17 -6.50
N THR A 28 -10.77 -19.00 -7.54
CA THR A 28 -10.52 -20.05 -8.54
C THR A 28 -9.68 -21.20 -8.00
N LEU A 29 -8.91 -20.96 -6.94
CA LEU A 29 -8.01 -21.93 -6.30
C LEU A 29 -8.68 -22.59 -5.07
N ILE A 30 -9.35 -21.79 -4.23
CA ILE A 30 -9.87 -22.22 -2.91
C ILE A 30 -11.36 -21.96 -2.71
N GLY A 31 -12.09 -21.58 -3.76
CA GLY A 31 -13.53 -21.39 -3.74
C GLY A 31 -13.99 -20.29 -2.77
N LYS A 32 -15.13 -20.53 -2.11
CA LYS A 32 -15.77 -19.56 -1.20
C LYS A 32 -14.94 -19.15 0.03
N ASN A 33 -13.88 -19.88 0.32
CA ASN A 33 -12.98 -19.59 1.44
C ASN A 33 -11.98 -18.46 1.13
N ALA A 34 -11.91 -17.95 -0.10
CA ALA A 34 -10.94 -16.96 -0.54
C ALA A 34 -11.02 -15.64 0.27
N SER A 35 -12.20 -15.04 0.42
CA SER A 35 -12.33 -13.77 1.12
C SER A 35 -12.03 -13.87 2.63
N PRO A 36 -12.58 -14.83 3.38
CA PRO A 36 -12.21 -15.01 4.79
C PRO A 36 -10.72 -15.30 4.98
N MET A 37 -10.14 -16.17 4.13
CA MET A 37 -8.71 -16.49 4.20
C MET A 37 -7.84 -15.26 3.90
N LEU A 38 -8.15 -14.49 2.85
CA LEU A 38 -7.41 -13.29 2.51
C LEU A 38 -7.45 -12.26 3.63
N SER A 39 -8.60 -12.08 4.28
CA SER A 39 -8.75 -11.19 5.44
C SER A 39 -7.87 -11.65 6.61
N ALA A 40 -7.94 -12.92 6.97
CA ALA A 40 -7.09 -13.48 8.04
C ALA A 40 -5.60 -13.38 7.70
N TRP A 41 -5.24 -13.69 6.47
CA TRP A 41 -3.86 -13.59 5.98
C TRP A 41 -3.34 -12.15 6.07
N ARG A 42 -4.12 -11.17 5.60
CA ARG A 42 -3.76 -9.76 5.68
C ARG A 42 -3.58 -9.29 7.12
N THR A 43 -4.47 -9.69 8.02
CA THR A 43 -4.37 -9.41 9.45
C THR A 43 -3.06 -9.98 10.02
N ALA A 44 -2.77 -11.26 9.78
CA ALA A 44 -1.54 -11.91 10.26
C ALA A 44 -0.27 -11.25 9.69
N GLN A 45 -0.28 -10.80 8.41
CA GLN A 45 0.83 -10.02 7.87
C GLN A 45 1.08 -8.73 8.66
N LEU A 46 0.03 -7.94 8.93
CA LEU A 46 0.16 -6.66 9.63
C LEU A 46 0.60 -6.87 11.08
N GLU A 47 -0.01 -7.82 11.79
CA GLU A 47 0.37 -8.15 13.17
C GLU A 47 1.84 -8.57 13.26
N ARG A 48 2.31 -9.40 12.31
CA ARG A 48 3.73 -9.79 12.26
C ARG A 48 4.65 -8.60 12.02
N THR A 49 4.29 -7.68 11.14
CA THR A 49 5.11 -6.46 10.92
C THR A 49 5.20 -5.59 12.17
N TRP A 50 4.12 -5.45 12.92
CA TRP A 50 4.10 -4.69 14.17
C TRP A 50 4.88 -5.40 15.29
N GLU A 51 4.81 -6.73 15.34
CA GLU A 51 5.63 -7.53 16.25
C GLU A 51 7.13 -7.35 15.95
N LEU A 52 7.54 -7.45 14.70
CA LEU A 52 8.93 -7.24 14.28
C LEU A 52 9.44 -5.85 14.67
N ASN A 53 8.62 -4.79 14.46
CA ASN A 53 8.95 -3.44 14.92
C ASN A 53 9.13 -3.39 16.45
N ARG A 54 8.22 -4.01 17.22
CA ARG A 54 8.30 -4.04 18.69
C ARG A 54 9.54 -4.78 19.19
N LEU A 55 9.96 -5.81 18.48
CA LEU A 55 11.18 -6.61 18.80
C LEU A 55 12.46 -5.98 18.26
N ALA A 56 12.37 -4.84 17.54
CA ALA A 56 13.49 -4.20 16.83
C ALA A 56 14.22 -5.17 15.88
N THR A 57 13.47 -6.08 15.25
CA THR A 57 13.96 -7.04 14.25
C THR A 57 13.29 -6.80 12.91
N TYR A 58 13.89 -7.32 11.84
CA TYR A 58 13.36 -7.19 10.49
C TYR A 58 13.47 -8.52 9.73
N GLU A 59 12.39 -8.91 9.09
CA GLU A 59 12.33 -9.97 8.08
C GLU A 59 11.81 -9.35 6.78
N PRO A 60 12.26 -9.74 5.58
CA PRO A 60 11.68 -9.27 4.32
C PRO A 60 10.19 -9.59 4.21
N PHE A 61 9.41 -8.70 3.58
CA PHE A 61 7.95 -8.82 3.57
C PHE A 61 7.42 -10.04 2.79
N ASP A 62 8.14 -10.56 1.83
CA ASP A 62 7.85 -11.83 1.16
C ASP A 62 7.87 -13.01 2.16
N ARG A 63 8.84 -13.03 3.08
CA ARG A 63 8.88 -14.03 4.17
C ARG A 63 7.76 -13.84 5.17
N VAL A 64 7.46 -12.60 5.55
CA VAL A 64 6.30 -12.27 6.40
C VAL A 64 5.00 -12.74 5.72
N THR A 65 4.88 -12.53 4.42
CA THR A 65 3.73 -12.96 3.62
C THR A 65 3.57 -14.48 3.62
N ALA A 66 4.65 -15.22 3.39
CA ALA A 66 4.64 -16.68 3.41
C ALA A 66 4.36 -17.24 4.83
N TRP A 67 4.99 -16.68 5.85
CA TRP A 67 4.74 -17.03 7.25
C TRP A 67 3.28 -16.81 7.63
N ALA A 68 2.71 -15.66 7.30
CA ALA A 68 1.33 -15.33 7.62
C ALA A 68 0.33 -16.28 6.93
N LEU A 69 0.58 -16.68 5.67
CA LEU A 69 -0.24 -17.70 5.01
C LEU A 69 -0.15 -19.04 5.75
N ALA A 70 1.05 -19.48 6.11
CA ALA A 70 1.23 -20.74 6.84
C ALA A 70 0.55 -20.73 8.22
N SER A 71 0.47 -19.57 8.88
CA SER A 71 -0.19 -19.43 10.19
C SER A 71 -1.72 -19.53 10.11
N VAL A 72 -2.33 -19.12 9.01
CA VAL A 72 -3.80 -19.10 8.83
C VAL A 72 -4.33 -20.27 8.00
N ALA A 73 -3.48 -20.97 7.26
CA ALA A 73 -3.81 -22.06 6.34
C ALA A 73 -2.67 -23.09 6.26
N GLY A 74 -2.24 -23.57 7.42
CA GLY A 74 -1.11 -24.50 7.55
C GLY A 74 -1.36 -25.90 6.97
N ASP A 75 -2.62 -26.27 6.74
CA ASP A 75 -3.07 -27.52 6.15
C ASP A 75 -3.01 -27.56 4.62
N LEU A 76 -2.79 -26.40 3.97
CA LEU A 76 -2.63 -26.35 2.52
C LEU A 76 -1.29 -27.00 2.10
N ASP A 77 -1.33 -27.69 0.96
CA ASP A 77 -0.10 -28.20 0.35
C ASP A 77 0.84 -27.07 -0.13
N GLU A 78 2.11 -27.40 -0.30
CA GLU A 78 3.16 -26.41 -0.65
C GLU A 78 2.90 -25.76 -2.00
N ALA A 79 2.43 -26.52 -3.00
CA ALA A 79 2.18 -26.00 -4.33
C ALA A 79 1.06 -24.95 -4.31
N LEU A 80 -0.02 -25.21 -3.57
CA LEU A 80 -1.13 -24.28 -3.42
C LEU A 80 -0.71 -23.03 -2.62
N ARG A 81 0.08 -23.19 -1.54
CA ARG A 81 0.65 -22.04 -0.82
C ARG A 81 1.51 -21.15 -1.73
N ALA A 82 2.35 -21.73 -2.57
CA ALA A 82 3.15 -20.99 -3.54
C ALA A 82 2.27 -20.21 -4.53
N GLN A 83 1.23 -20.85 -5.09
CA GLN A 83 0.29 -20.20 -6.00
C GLN A 83 -0.48 -19.05 -5.32
N LEU A 84 -0.90 -19.21 -4.08
CA LEU A 84 -1.57 -18.15 -3.33
C LEU A 84 -0.62 -16.98 -3.03
N THR A 85 0.62 -17.26 -2.62
CA THR A 85 1.63 -16.23 -2.35
C THR A 85 1.93 -15.42 -3.60
N GLU A 86 1.98 -16.05 -4.79
CA GLU A 86 2.18 -15.36 -6.07
C GLU A 86 1.08 -14.34 -6.38
N GLN A 87 -0.15 -14.50 -5.83
CA GLN A 87 -1.23 -13.53 -6.04
C GLN A 87 -0.87 -12.13 -5.52
N TRP A 88 -0.02 -12.00 -4.51
CA TRP A 88 0.46 -10.70 -4.02
C TRP A 88 1.30 -9.94 -5.05
N LEU A 89 1.89 -10.65 -6.00
CA LEU A 89 2.69 -10.07 -7.07
C LEU A 89 1.86 -9.68 -8.31
N THR A 90 0.57 -10.05 -8.31
CA THR A 90 -0.35 -9.82 -9.44
C THR A 90 -1.69 -9.24 -9.00
N VAL A 91 -1.71 -8.53 -7.87
CA VAL A 91 -2.91 -7.84 -7.37
C VAL A 91 -3.39 -6.84 -8.42
N PRO A 92 -4.68 -6.85 -8.81
CA PRO A 92 -5.20 -5.91 -9.79
C PRO A 92 -5.15 -4.47 -9.25
N ALA A 93 -5.03 -3.50 -10.16
CA ALA A 93 -5.20 -2.09 -9.80
C ALA A 93 -6.67 -1.78 -9.50
N HIS A 94 -6.92 -0.78 -8.64
CA HIS A 94 -8.22 -0.13 -8.65
C HIS A 94 -8.49 0.50 -10.02
N GLY A 95 -9.72 0.45 -10.49
CA GLY A 95 -10.09 0.85 -11.86
C GLY A 95 -9.76 2.31 -12.22
N ASP A 96 -9.62 3.17 -11.21
CA ASP A 96 -9.30 4.59 -11.37
C ASP A 96 -7.80 4.91 -11.21
N ALA A 97 -6.98 3.95 -10.77
CA ALA A 97 -5.56 4.19 -10.43
C ALA A 97 -4.73 4.66 -11.63
N GLY A 98 -4.82 3.96 -12.76
CA GLY A 98 -4.04 4.30 -13.95
C GLY A 98 -4.40 5.68 -14.52
N ALA A 99 -5.68 6.05 -14.55
CA ALA A 99 -6.13 7.35 -15.01
C ALA A 99 -5.67 8.48 -14.06
N ALA A 100 -5.76 8.25 -12.76
CA ALA A 100 -5.30 9.22 -11.75
C ALA A 100 -3.80 9.48 -11.86
N LEU A 101 -2.96 8.43 -11.96
CA LEU A 101 -1.51 8.59 -12.12
C LEU A 101 -1.15 9.35 -13.39
N ARG A 102 -1.80 9.04 -14.52
CA ARG A 102 -1.57 9.78 -15.79
C ARG A 102 -1.97 11.24 -15.67
N ARG A 103 -3.08 11.57 -15.01
CA ARG A 103 -3.50 12.95 -14.80
C ARG A 103 -2.48 13.74 -13.98
N LEU A 104 -1.97 13.16 -12.87
CA LEU A 104 -0.92 13.78 -12.07
C LEU A 104 0.35 14.03 -12.90
N ALA A 105 0.80 13.03 -13.67
CA ALA A 105 1.96 13.15 -14.53
C ALA A 105 1.79 14.25 -15.59
N THR A 106 0.61 14.35 -16.23
CA THR A 106 0.30 15.42 -17.21
C THR A 106 0.34 16.81 -16.58
N ALA A 107 -0.02 16.92 -15.30
CA ALA A 107 0.05 18.18 -14.54
C ALA A 107 1.47 18.47 -13.99
N GLY A 108 2.46 17.64 -14.28
CA GLY A 108 3.84 17.81 -13.82
C GLY A 108 4.04 17.45 -12.34
N VAL A 109 3.08 16.74 -11.72
CA VAL A 109 3.18 16.27 -10.34
C VAL A 109 3.86 14.90 -10.34
N ARG A 110 5.00 14.80 -9.66
CA ARG A 110 5.72 13.53 -9.50
C ARG A 110 4.95 12.57 -8.62
N THR A 111 5.08 11.29 -8.90
CA THR A 111 4.42 10.22 -8.16
C THR A 111 5.42 9.23 -7.56
N ALA A 112 5.15 8.76 -6.36
CA ALA A 112 5.95 7.73 -5.72
C ALA A 112 5.06 6.66 -5.05
N VAL A 113 5.62 5.48 -4.85
CA VAL A 113 5.05 4.45 -3.97
C VAL A 113 5.94 4.32 -2.74
N LEU A 114 5.33 4.22 -1.56
CA LEU A 114 5.95 3.80 -0.30
C LEU A 114 5.21 2.61 0.27
N SER A 115 5.85 1.44 0.33
CA SER A 115 5.19 0.18 0.69
C SER A 115 5.99 -0.66 1.69
N ASN A 116 5.26 -1.49 2.45
CA ASN A 116 5.84 -2.57 3.28
C ASN A 116 6.42 -3.72 2.43
N GLY A 117 6.01 -3.85 1.16
CA GLY A 117 6.53 -4.86 0.24
C GLY A 117 8.03 -4.71 -0.01
N THR A 118 8.70 -5.82 -0.33
CA THR A 118 10.07 -5.76 -0.85
C THR A 118 10.09 -5.03 -2.20
N ARG A 119 11.22 -4.42 -2.58
CA ARG A 119 11.32 -3.74 -3.88
C ARG A 119 10.91 -4.65 -5.06
N PRO A 120 11.37 -5.91 -5.15
CA PRO A 120 10.91 -6.82 -6.21
C PRO A 120 9.40 -7.08 -6.18
N MET A 121 8.77 -7.20 -4.99
CA MET A 121 7.31 -7.36 -4.89
C MET A 121 6.57 -6.13 -5.45
N ILE A 122 7.01 -4.93 -5.07
CA ILE A 122 6.41 -3.67 -5.50
C ILE A 122 6.50 -3.53 -7.03
N GLU A 123 7.70 -3.71 -7.59
CA GLU A 123 7.95 -3.56 -9.02
C GLU A 123 7.17 -4.57 -9.86
N ARG A 124 7.12 -5.84 -9.43
CA ARG A 124 6.30 -6.86 -10.09
C ARG A 124 4.81 -6.55 -10.01
N ALA A 125 4.31 -6.13 -8.85
CA ALA A 125 2.91 -5.80 -8.68
C ALA A 125 2.49 -4.57 -9.52
N LEU A 126 3.30 -3.52 -9.56
CA LEU A 126 3.08 -2.35 -10.42
C LEU A 126 3.08 -2.74 -11.90
N HIS A 127 4.06 -3.54 -12.33
CA HIS A 127 4.16 -4.02 -13.71
C HIS A 127 2.93 -4.86 -14.09
N ALA A 128 2.56 -5.82 -13.25
CA ALA A 128 1.38 -6.68 -13.49
C ALA A 128 0.06 -5.88 -13.53
N ALA A 129 -0.02 -4.80 -12.76
CA ALA A 129 -1.17 -3.90 -12.71
C ALA A 129 -1.16 -2.84 -13.83
N GLY A 130 -0.12 -2.76 -14.66
CA GLY A 130 0.03 -1.76 -15.71
C GLY A 130 0.16 -0.32 -15.17
N LEU A 131 0.69 -0.16 -13.95
CA LEU A 131 0.88 1.14 -13.30
C LEU A 131 2.34 1.59 -13.40
N ALA A 132 2.55 2.88 -13.66
CA ALA A 132 3.84 3.52 -13.66
C ALA A 132 3.85 4.67 -12.63
N VAL A 133 4.94 4.75 -11.88
CA VAL A 133 5.25 5.84 -10.93
C VAL A 133 6.70 6.27 -11.13
N ASP A 134 7.05 7.49 -10.72
CA ASP A 134 8.41 8.02 -10.91
C ASP A 134 9.40 7.41 -9.92
N GLU A 135 8.93 7.07 -8.70
CA GLU A 135 9.79 6.57 -7.63
C GLU A 135 9.14 5.40 -6.87
N VAL A 136 9.96 4.45 -6.47
CA VAL A 136 9.57 3.33 -5.60
C VAL A 136 10.42 3.34 -4.34
N ARG A 137 9.76 3.33 -3.18
CA ARG A 137 10.37 3.20 -1.85
C ARG A 137 9.84 1.97 -1.14
N SER A 138 10.74 1.13 -0.68
CA SER A 138 10.46 -0.04 0.13
C SER A 138 10.95 0.18 1.56
N VAL A 139 10.21 -0.30 2.53
CA VAL A 139 10.65 -0.31 3.94
C VAL A 139 11.94 -1.11 4.17
N GLU A 140 12.36 -1.93 3.19
CA GLU A 140 13.66 -2.62 3.22
C GLU A 140 14.84 -1.66 3.41
N GLU A 141 14.72 -0.44 2.86
CA GLU A 141 15.78 0.58 2.91
C GLU A 141 16.10 1.01 4.35
N VAL A 142 15.10 0.95 5.24
CA VAL A 142 15.24 1.32 6.67
C VAL A 142 15.04 0.15 7.63
N ARG A 143 14.70 -1.03 7.10
CA ARG A 143 14.54 -2.30 7.85
C ARG A 143 13.58 -2.18 9.03
N VAL A 144 12.49 -1.45 8.87
CA VAL A 144 11.36 -1.34 9.80
C VAL A 144 10.08 -1.15 9.00
N TYR A 145 8.95 -1.51 9.56
CA TYR A 145 7.64 -1.46 8.92
C TYR A 145 6.85 -0.20 9.29
N LYS A 146 5.94 0.21 8.42
CA LYS A 146 4.90 1.19 8.76
C LYS A 146 4.15 0.72 10.03
N PRO A 147 3.82 1.58 10.99
CA PRO A 147 3.91 3.05 10.93
C PRO A 147 5.16 3.66 11.59
N ASP A 148 6.32 2.99 11.58
CA ASP A 148 7.55 3.56 12.17
C ASP A 148 7.92 4.89 11.49
N PRO A 149 8.29 5.94 12.26
CA PRO A 149 8.66 7.25 11.72
C PRO A 149 9.78 7.24 10.67
N ARG A 150 10.73 6.31 10.79
CA ARG A 150 11.85 6.17 9.84
C ARG A 150 11.37 5.92 8.42
N VAL A 151 10.24 5.20 8.27
CA VAL A 151 9.65 4.90 6.96
C VAL A 151 9.20 6.18 6.27
N TYR A 152 8.49 7.06 6.95
CA TYR A 152 7.97 8.30 6.35
C TYR A 152 9.07 9.32 6.09
N ARG A 153 10.13 9.35 6.91
CA ARG A 153 11.30 10.22 6.69
C ARG A 153 12.09 9.90 5.42
N MET A 154 11.96 8.70 4.86
CA MET A 154 12.55 8.37 3.55
C MET A 154 12.07 9.31 2.43
N LEU A 155 10.90 9.89 2.59
CA LEU A 155 10.31 10.79 1.61
C LEU A 155 10.98 12.18 1.58
N ASP A 156 11.70 12.57 2.65
CA ASP A 156 12.39 13.86 2.74
C ASP A 156 13.49 14.00 1.67
N ALA A 157 14.02 12.88 1.19
CA ALA A 157 14.99 12.85 0.10
C ALA A 157 14.37 13.08 -1.29
N LEU A 158 13.04 13.01 -1.42
CA LEU A 158 12.35 13.12 -2.71
C LEU A 158 11.82 14.52 -2.98
N ALA A 159 11.25 15.17 -1.97
CA ALA A 159 10.70 16.53 -2.06
C ALA A 159 10.53 17.13 -0.66
N PRO A 160 10.39 18.47 -0.54
CA PRO A 160 10.06 19.12 0.72
C PRO A 160 8.77 18.57 1.33
N VAL A 161 8.73 18.52 2.67
CA VAL A 161 7.58 17.96 3.42
C VAL A 161 6.28 18.67 3.04
N GLU A 162 6.32 20.01 2.98
CA GLU A 162 5.18 20.86 2.65
C GLU A 162 4.70 20.74 1.20
N ALA A 163 5.56 20.25 0.31
CA ALA A 163 5.25 20.00 -1.10
C ALA A 163 4.91 18.53 -1.40
N THR A 164 4.80 17.71 -0.35
CA THR A 164 4.52 16.25 -0.45
C THR A 164 3.15 15.93 0.13
N LEU A 165 2.31 15.24 -0.66
CA LEU A 165 1.05 14.65 -0.20
C LEU A 165 1.20 13.14 -0.07
N PHE A 166 0.94 12.61 1.12
CA PHE A 166 0.88 11.17 1.37
C PHE A 166 -0.55 10.66 1.23
N VAL A 167 -0.74 9.56 0.50
CA VAL A 167 -2.06 9.02 0.15
C VAL A 167 -2.17 7.58 0.58
N SER A 168 -3.16 7.25 1.41
CA SER A 168 -3.43 5.88 1.81
C SER A 168 -4.92 5.64 2.06
N SER A 169 -5.39 4.42 1.79
CA SER A 169 -6.69 3.91 2.24
C SER A 169 -6.58 3.04 3.50
N ASN A 170 -5.36 2.78 3.97
CA ASN A 170 -5.12 2.05 5.21
C ASN A 170 -5.07 3.02 6.39
N ALA A 171 -6.02 2.88 7.33
CA ALA A 171 -6.18 3.79 8.46
C ALA A 171 -4.89 3.94 9.30
N PHE A 172 -4.22 2.83 9.63
CA PHE A 172 -2.98 2.83 10.43
C PHE A 172 -1.83 3.56 9.73
N ASP A 173 -1.77 3.48 8.40
CA ASP A 173 -0.73 4.10 7.58
C ASP A 173 -0.96 5.61 7.44
N ALA A 174 -2.21 6.02 7.16
CA ALA A 174 -2.61 7.42 7.14
C ALA A 174 -2.36 8.09 8.50
N GLU A 175 -2.74 7.43 9.61
CA GLU A 175 -2.47 7.90 10.96
C GLU A 175 -0.96 7.99 11.25
N GLY A 176 -0.19 6.97 10.88
CA GLY A 176 1.26 6.95 11.05
C GLY A 176 1.94 8.09 10.29
N ALA A 177 1.57 8.33 9.04
CA ALA A 177 2.08 9.43 8.23
C ALA A 177 1.73 10.79 8.86
N LYS A 178 0.47 10.96 9.30
CA LYS A 178 0.01 12.20 9.95
C LYS A 178 0.77 12.51 11.23
N ARG A 179 0.96 11.53 12.09
CA ARG A 179 1.75 11.65 13.33
C ARG A 179 3.22 12.01 13.08
N ASN A 180 3.70 11.74 11.87
CA ASN A 180 5.06 12.09 11.43
C ASN A 180 5.12 13.39 10.60
N GLY A 181 4.11 14.26 10.74
CA GLY A 181 4.08 15.59 10.16
C GLY A 181 3.80 15.64 8.65
N ARG A 182 3.32 14.55 8.06
CA ARG A 182 2.96 14.54 6.64
C ARG A 182 1.59 15.17 6.41
N THR A 183 1.43 15.86 5.29
CA THR A 183 0.10 16.17 4.76
C THR A 183 -0.49 14.90 4.19
N VAL A 184 -1.67 14.51 4.67
CA VAL A 184 -2.28 13.20 4.38
C VAL A 184 -3.62 13.35 3.67
N CYS A 185 -3.77 12.63 2.56
CA CYS A 185 -5.05 12.34 1.95
C CYS A 185 -5.46 10.89 2.28
N PHE A 186 -6.59 10.74 2.94
CA PHE A 186 -7.20 9.43 3.15
C PHE A 186 -8.20 9.12 2.04
N ILE A 187 -8.06 7.95 1.42
CA ILE A 187 -9.05 7.45 0.47
C ILE A 187 -10.04 6.56 1.22
N ASP A 188 -11.23 7.10 1.48
CA ASP A 188 -12.30 6.38 2.15
C ASP A 188 -12.99 5.40 1.17
N ARG A 189 -12.55 4.15 1.23
CA ARG A 189 -13.16 3.05 0.46
C ARG A 189 -14.18 2.26 1.30
N GLY A 190 -14.74 2.85 2.35
CA GLY A 190 -15.70 2.21 3.25
C GLY A 190 -15.07 1.37 4.34
N GLY A 191 -13.75 1.52 4.59
CA GLY A 191 -13.02 0.85 5.66
C GLY A 191 -12.99 1.65 6.96
N ALA A 192 -12.15 1.19 7.90
CA ALA A 192 -11.90 1.90 9.16
C ALA A 192 -11.21 3.24 8.90
N LYS A 193 -11.68 4.30 9.56
CA LYS A 193 -11.08 5.64 9.47
C LYS A 193 -9.83 5.73 10.35
N PRO A 194 -8.83 6.55 9.96
CA PRO A 194 -7.67 6.80 10.81
C PRO A 194 -8.07 7.51 12.11
N GLY A 195 -7.37 7.19 13.21
CA GLY A 195 -7.57 7.84 14.49
C GLY A 195 -7.06 9.29 14.53
N ALA A 196 -6.07 9.63 13.68
CA ALA A 196 -5.64 11.01 13.46
C ALA A 196 -6.37 11.59 12.24
N GLU A 197 -6.93 12.80 12.38
CA GLU A 197 -7.68 13.45 11.29
C GLU A 197 -6.76 13.74 10.08
N PRO A 198 -7.06 13.21 8.88
CA PRO A 198 -6.31 13.52 7.67
C PRO A 198 -6.61 14.94 7.19
N ASP A 199 -5.70 15.53 6.42
CA ASP A 199 -5.87 16.88 5.86
C ASP A 199 -6.90 16.89 4.72
N LEU A 200 -7.05 15.75 4.06
CA LEU A 200 -7.96 15.56 2.94
C LEU A 200 -8.60 14.17 3.00
N VAL A 201 -9.88 14.10 2.73
CA VAL A 201 -10.61 12.84 2.53
C VAL A 201 -11.26 12.85 1.16
N VAL A 202 -11.06 11.79 0.41
CA VAL A 202 -11.70 11.56 -0.90
C VAL A 202 -12.20 10.11 -0.97
N THR A 203 -13.11 9.82 -1.90
CA THR A 203 -13.69 8.48 -2.06
C THR A 203 -13.02 7.68 -3.18
N SER A 204 -12.13 8.30 -3.97
CA SER A 204 -11.48 7.66 -5.12
C SER A 204 -10.15 8.33 -5.48
N LEU A 205 -9.31 7.62 -6.21
CA LEU A 205 -8.08 8.18 -6.80
C LEU A 205 -8.40 9.23 -7.89
N ALA A 206 -9.51 9.06 -8.61
CA ALA A 206 -9.99 10.05 -9.56
C ALA A 206 -10.28 11.40 -8.89
N ALA A 207 -11.05 11.38 -7.78
CA ALA A 207 -11.35 12.57 -7.00
C ALA A 207 -10.09 13.22 -6.39
N LEU A 208 -9.10 12.41 -5.97
CA LEU A 208 -7.80 12.91 -5.56
C LEU A 208 -7.11 13.66 -6.70
N ALA A 209 -7.00 13.02 -7.87
CA ALA A 209 -6.29 13.60 -9.02
C ALA A 209 -6.95 14.91 -9.52
N GLU A 210 -8.28 14.99 -9.50
CA GLU A 210 -9.01 16.23 -9.80
C GLU A 210 -8.69 17.36 -8.82
N ARG A 211 -8.48 17.03 -7.55
CA ARG A 211 -8.23 18.02 -6.51
C ARG A 211 -6.78 18.51 -6.47
N VAL A 212 -5.85 17.65 -6.84
CA VAL A 212 -4.39 17.94 -6.85
C VAL A 212 -3.96 18.55 -8.18
N ALA A 213 -4.57 18.09 -9.27
CA ALA A 213 -4.27 18.50 -10.66
C ALA A 213 -5.59 18.89 -11.36
N PRO A 214 -6.15 20.09 -11.03
CA PRO A 214 -7.43 20.56 -11.55
C PRO A 214 -7.47 20.80 -13.06
#